data_b2076e429c91df1a81eaa63aa0bbf1b3
#
_entry.id   b2076e429c91df1a81eaa63aa0bbf1b3
#
_cell.length_a   1.000
_cell.length_b   1.000
_cell.length_c   1.000
_cell.angle_alpha   90.00
_cell.angle_beta   90.00
_cell.angle_gamma   90.00
#
_symmetry.space_group_name_H-M   'P 1'
#
loop_
_entity.id
_entity.type
_entity.pdbx_description
1 polymer ?
#
loop_
_entity_poly.entity_id
_entity_poly.type
_entity_poly.pdbx_seq_one_letter_code
_entity_poly.pdbx_strand_id
1 'polypeptide(L)'
;IDFFGARTTGDTSGYSSTAGTAGNYSGTSADYVVSSVYLDRIQQVIDWSLNQGLVTILDFHGSTLKSEFIYTFDSGESEYTHPTSAKRAADNEKFRAIWTQVADRFKNHSENLLFEVINEPYFHMSKTDMDTLNTDILAIIRASGVSNGTRNVIITGGTSASHEAPLQIEPSIISSDSYLIATFHYYQPFNFTSSSADSRDNESWGTVQEKDLLTTRFDEVFTW
;
A
#
# COMPACT_ATOMS: atom_id res chain seq x y z
N ILE A 1 -8.15 4.75 -0.43
CA ILE A 1 -8.87 5.33 0.72
C ILE A 1 -7.84 5.85 1.71
N ASP A 2 -7.93 7.11 2.02
CA ASP A 2 -6.99 7.84 2.85
C ASP A 2 -7.31 7.57 4.33
N PHE A 3 -6.50 6.79 5.02
CA PHE A 3 -6.75 6.34 6.40
C PHE A 3 -6.44 7.39 7.47
N PHE A 4 -5.97 8.57 7.04
CA PHE A 4 -5.45 9.50 7.98
C PHE A 4 -6.45 10.28 8.73
N GLY A 5 -5.92 10.71 9.81
CA GLY A 5 -6.48 11.64 10.70
C GLY A 5 -6.91 12.98 10.11
N ALA A 6 -6.58 13.29 8.87
CA ALA A 6 -7.22 14.38 8.13
C ALA A 6 -8.74 14.28 8.16
N ARG A 7 -9.19 13.16 8.60
CA ARG A 7 -10.60 12.88 8.82
C ARG A 7 -11.00 13.10 10.28
N THR A 8 -10.07 13.51 11.11
CA THR A 8 -10.38 14.07 12.43
C THR A 8 -10.63 15.56 12.33
N THR A 9 -11.49 16.06 13.19
CA THR A 9 -11.88 17.47 13.18
C THR A 9 -10.66 18.36 13.36
N GLY A 10 -10.40 19.21 12.38
CA GLY A 10 -9.34 20.22 12.42
C GLY A 10 -7.95 19.75 12.00
N ASP A 11 -7.76 18.48 11.69
CA ASP A 11 -6.49 17.98 11.17
C ASP A 11 -6.51 17.90 9.65
N THR A 12 -5.85 18.86 9.01
CA THR A 12 -5.74 18.92 7.55
C THR A 12 -4.47 18.23 7.02
N SER A 13 -3.58 17.81 7.91
CA SER A 13 -2.34 17.12 7.54
C SER A 13 -2.53 15.63 7.26
N GLY A 14 -3.69 15.08 7.66
CA GLY A 14 -3.94 13.67 7.58
C GLY A 14 -3.62 12.87 8.84
N TYR A 15 -3.22 13.54 9.93
CA TYR A 15 -2.93 12.89 11.20
C TYR A 15 -3.87 13.34 12.31
N SER A 16 -4.16 12.43 13.21
CA SER A 16 -4.81 12.76 14.48
C SER A 16 -3.84 13.36 15.50
N SER A 17 -2.55 13.25 15.25
CA SER A 17 -1.46 13.66 16.13
C SER A 17 -0.40 14.43 15.34
N THR A 18 0.35 15.26 16.02
CA THR A 18 1.51 15.97 15.45
C THR A 18 2.77 15.11 15.42
N ALA A 19 2.73 13.94 16.04
CA ALA A 19 3.86 13.02 16.02
C ALA A 19 4.15 12.56 14.59
N GLY A 20 5.42 12.54 14.21
CA GLY A 20 5.86 12.15 12.87
C GLY A 20 5.57 13.17 11.76
N THR A 21 5.04 14.35 12.08
CA THR A 21 4.99 15.46 11.13
C THR A 21 6.37 16.09 10.93
N ALA A 22 6.51 16.93 9.91
CA ALA A 22 7.79 17.56 9.60
C ALA A 22 8.46 18.16 10.86
N GLY A 23 9.67 17.71 11.16
CA GLY A 23 10.43 18.14 12.34
C GLY A 23 10.04 17.48 13.66
N ASN A 24 9.07 16.58 13.68
CA ASN A 24 8.69 15.81 14.88
C ASN A 24 8.63 14.30 14.58
N TYR A 25 9.69 13.58 14.90
CA TYR A 25 9.85 12.15 14.62
C TYR A 25 9.86 11.29 15.89
N SER A 26 9.28 11.78 16.97
CA SER A 26 9.31 11.12 18.27
C SER A 26 8.01 10.43 18.66
N GLY A 27 7.05 10.33 17.75
CA GLY A 27 5.79 9.67 18.02
C GLY A 27 5.92 8.18 18.27
N THR A 28 4.99 7.66 19.03
CA THR A 28 4.81 6.23 19.30
C THR A 28 3.50 5.74 18.68
N SER A 29 3.29 4.43 18.61
CA SER A 29 2.04 3.86 18.09
C SER A 29 0.77 4.43 18.75
N ALA A 30 0.86 4.83 20.02
CA ALA A 30 -0.27 5.44 20.74
C ALA A 30 -0.62 6.85 20.23
N ASP A 31 0.31 7.52 19.55
CA ASP A 31 0.11 8.86 19.00
C ASP A 31 -0.53 8.82 17.60
N TYR A 32 -0.50 7.68 16.92
CA TYR A 32 -0.96 7.53 15.55
C TYR A 32 -2.33 6.88 15.48
N VAL A 33 -3.35 7.62 15.89
CA VAL A 33 -4.73 7.11 15.98
C VAL A 33 -5.51 7.41 14.69
N VAL A 34 -6.04 6.37 14.08
CA VAL A 34 -6.96 6.52 12.93
C VAL A 34 -8.31 7.01 13.42
N SER A 35 -8.90 7.96 12.73
CA SER A 35 -10.23 8.48 13.05
C SER A 35 -11.26 7.35 13.08
N SER A 36 -11.94 7.17 14.23
CA SER A 36 -12.99 6.18 14.36
C SER A 36 -14.17 6.43 13.42
N VAL A 37 -14.53 7.69 13.23
CA VAL A 37 -15.60 8.09 12.29
C VAL A 37 -15.24 7.68 10.86
N TYR A 38 -13.96 7.79 10.50
CA TYR A 38 -13.48 7.38 9.20
C TYR A 38 -13.48 5.85 9.05
N LEU A 39 -13.01 5.12 10.06
CA LEU A 39 -13.09 3.65 10.07
C LEU A 39 -14.53 3.14 10.01
N ASP A 40 -15.46 3.81 10.70
CA ASP A 40 -16.89 3.48 10.62
C ASP A 40 -17.42 3.63 9.19
N ARG A 41 -16.98 4.66 8.48
CA ARG A 41 -17.36 4.87 7.08
C ARG A 41 -16.77 3.81 6.16
N ILE A 42 -15.52 3.44 6.36
CA ILE A 42 -14.88 2.36 5.62
C ILE A 42 -15.61 1.05 5.86
N GLN A 43 -15.89 0.73 7.10
CA GLN A 43 -16.65 -0.47 7.45
C GLN A 43 -18.00 -0.51 6.75
N GLN A 44 -18.74 0.60 6.76
CA GLN A 44 -20.03 0.67 6.09
C GLN A 44 -19.93 0.32 4.59
N VAL A 45 -18.91 0.82 3.91
CA VAL A 45 -18.69 0.50 2.48
C VAL A 45 -18.31 -0.97 2.30
N ILE A 46 -17.45 -1.51 3.15
CA ILE A 46 -17.07 -2.92 3.13
C ILE A 46 -18.29 -3.80 3.34
N ASP A 47 -19.09 -3.51 4.37
CA ASP A 47 -20.30 -4.29 4.68
C ASP A 47 -21.30 -4.28 3.53
N TRP A 48 -21.50 -3.13 2.87
CA TRP A 48 -22.34 -3.04 1.68
C TRP A 48 -21.82 -3.92 0.54
N SER A 49 -20.54 -3.90 0.28
CA SER A 49 -19.91 -4.69 -0.77
C SER A 49 -20.04 -6.19 -0.51
N LEU A 50 -19.70 -6.61 0.72
CA LEU A 50 -19.78 -8.00 1.13
C LEU A 50 -21.24 -8.52 1.12
N ASN A 51 -22.21 -7.69 1.53
CA ASN A 51 -23.63 -8.03 1.50
C ASN A 51 -24.18 -8.19 0.07
N GLN A 52 -23.50 -7.64 -0.94
CA GLN A 52 -23.81 -7.89 -2.35
C GLN A 52 -23.06 -9.13 -2.90
N GLY A 53 -22.34 -9.86 -2.06
CA GLY A 53 -21.57 -11.04 -2.47
C GLY A 53 -20.28 -10.71 -3.21
N LEU A 54 -19.78 -9.48 -3.10
CA LEU A 54 -18.54 -9.08 -3.73
C LEU A 54 -17.35 -9.49 -2.89
N VAL A 55 -16.24 -9.82 -3.54
CA VAL A 55 -14.92 -9.80 -2.92
C VAL A 55 -14.46 -8.36 -2.84
N THR A 56 -14.03 -7.93 -1.66
CA THR A 56 -13.68 -6.55 -1.38
C THR A 56 -12.21 -6.46 -0.98
N ILE A 57 -11.46 -5.56 -1.58
CA ILE A 57 -10.08 -5.29 -1.21
C ILE A 57 -10.03 -3.98 -0.43
N LEU A 58 -9.51 -4.06 0.79
CA LEU A 58 -9.18 -2.90 1.60
C LEU A 58 -7.71 -2.56 1.37
N ASP A 59 -7.48 -1.48 0.66
CA ASP A 59 -6.19 -1.03 0.19
C ASP A 59 -5.70 0.20 0.97
N PHE A 60 -4.41 0.19 1.34
CA PHE A 60 -3.75 1.38 1.83
C PHE A 60 -3.34 2.27 0.65
N HIS A 61 -4.26 3.11 0.20
CA HIS A 61 -4.04 4.00 -0.94
C HIS A 61 -3.31 5.29 -0.58
N GLY A 62 -3.63 5.85 0.55
CA GLY A 62 -3.00 6.91 1.32
C GLY A 62 -2.14 7.92 0.57
N SER A 63 -2.67 8.64 -0.41
CA SER A 63 -1.87 9.58 -1.19
C SER A 63 -1.19 10.64 -0.34
N THR A 64 -1.85 11.11 0.72
CA THR A 64 -1.26 12.06 1.66
C THR A 64 -0.17 11.41 2.50
N LEU A 65 -0.38 10.19 3.00
CA LEU A 65 0.65 9.47 3.73
C LEU A 65 1.80 9.10 2.82
N LYS A 66 1.51 8.63 1.63
CA LYS A 66 2.55 8.37 0.66
C LYS A 66 3.37 9.63 0.41
N SER A 67 2.77 10.79 0.31
CA SER A 67 3.52 12.03 0.13
C SER A 67 4.37 12.40 1.33
N GLU A 68 3.92 12.19 2.56
CA GLU A 68 4.73 12.46 3.76
C GLU A 68 5.76 11.37 4.08
N PHE A 69 5.41 10.16 3.79
CA PHE A 69 6.12 8.95 4.11
C PHE A 69 7.16 8.60 3.05
N ILE A 70 6.92 9.02 1.85
CA ILE A 70 7.50 8.43 0.66
C ILE A 70 8.12 9.46 -0.26
N TYR A 71 7.62 10.70 -0.28
CA TYR A 71 8.11 11.73 -1.20
C TYR A 71 9.44 12.34 -0.84
N THR A 72 10.02 11.73 0.04
CA THR A 72 11.26 12.20 0.55
C THR A 72 12.45 11.73 -0.24
N PHE A 73 12.23 11.17 -1.39
CA PHE A 73 13.33 10.63 -2.14
C PHE A 73 13.76 11.47 -3.35
N ASP A 74 12.98 12.44 -3.75
CA ASP A 74 13.35 13.26 -4.90
C ASP A 74 14.09 14.53 -4.55
N SER A 75 14.09 14.92 -3.30
CA SER A 75 14.65 16.21 -2.92
C SER A 75 16.16 16.20 -2.68
N GLY A 76 16.81 15.05 -2.76
CA GLY A 76 18.21 14.91 -2.34
C GLY A 76 18.41 15.04 -0.84
N GLU A 77 17.34 15.08 -0.06
CA GLU A 77 17.38 15.13 1.39
C GLU A 77 17.62 13.75 1.96
N SER A 78 18.84 13.48 2.33
CA SER A 78 19.30 12.19 2.85
C SER A 78 18.53 11.71 4.08
N GLU A 79 17.97 12.62 4.86
CA GLU A 79 17.17 12.34 6.03
C GLU A 79 15.96 11.46 5.74
N TYR A 80 15.39 11.62 4.59
CA TYR A 80 14.14 10.96 4.22
C TYR A 80 14.35 9.64 3.47
N THR A 81 15.42 9.54 2.74
CA THR A 81 15.74 8.35 1.96
C THR A 81 16.55 7.33 2.74
N HIS A 82 17.21 7.78 3.83
CA HIS A 82 18.09 6.91 4.59
C HIS A 82 17.29 5.93 5.45
N PRO A 83 17.50 4.60 5.34
CA PRO A 83 16.72 3.59 6.08
C PRO A 83 16.76 3.75 7.60
N THR A 84 17.82 4.34 8.12
CA THR A 84 18.04 4.53 9.58
C THR A 84 17.71 5.93 10.07
N SER A 85 17.11 6.78 9.23
CA SER A 85 16.73 8.13 9.67
C SER A 85 15.61 8.08 10.71
N ALA A 86 15.58 9.07 11.59
CA ALA A 86 14.51 9.23 12.58
C ALA A 86 13.14 9.37 11.90
N LYS A 87 13.09 10.03 10.74
CA LYS A 87 11.88 10.16 9.93
C LYS A 87 11.40 8.79 9.45
N ARG A 88 12.28 7.96 8.90
CA ARG A 88 11.92 6.63 8.43
C ARG A 88 11.40 5.75 9.56
N ALA A 89 12.05 5.81 10.73
CA ALA A 89 11.60 5.06 11.91
C ALA A 89 10.19 5.50 12.35
N ALA A 90 9.93 6.81 12.40
CA ALA A 90 8.62 7.35 12.76
C ALA A 90 7.54 6.97 11.72
N ASP A 91 7.87 7.02 10.44
CA ASP A 91 6.95 6.63 9.36
C ASP A 91 6.60 5.14 9.42
N ASN A 92 7.59 4.29 9.65
CA ASN A 92 7.36 2.85 9.82
C ASN A 92 6.49 2.56 11.05
N GLU A 93 6.74 3.23 12.17
CA GLU A 93 5.91 3.09 13.37
C GLU A 93 4.47 3.53 13.12
N LYS A 94 4.29 4.63 12.43
CA LYS A 94 2.98 5.12 12.02
C LYS A 94 2.24 4.13 11.14
N PHE A 95 2.91 3.57 10.15
CA PHE A 95 2.33 2.58 9.25
C PHE A 95 1.89 1.32 9.99
N ARG A 96 2.72 0.81 10.91
CA ARG A 96 2.38 -0.31 11.79
C ARG A 96 1.18 0.00 12.69
N ALA A 97 1.14 1.20 13.27
CA ALA A 97 0.04 1.61 14.13
C ALA A 97 -1.30 1.68 13.37
N ILE A 98 -1.28 2.14 12.14
CA ILE A 98 -2.47 2.17 11.28
C ILE A 98 -2.93 0.74 10.99
N TRP A 99 -2.03 -0.14 10.52
CA TRP A 99 -2.38 -1.51 10.21
C TRP A 99 -2.82 -2.31 11.44
N THR A 100 -2.29 -2.03 12.61
CA THR A 100 -2.77 -2.63 13.87
C THR A 100 -4.24 -2.31 14.11
N GLN A 101 -4.64 -1.06 13.93
CA GLN A 101 -6.02 -0.63 14.12
C GLN A 101 -6.95 -1.17 13.02
N VAL A 102 -6.49 -1.18 11.78
CA VAL A 102 -7.23 -1.76 10.65
C VAL A 102 -7.42 -3.26 10.84
N ALA A 103 -6.36 -3.98 11.13
CA ALA A 103 -6.41 -5.42 11.34
C ALA A 103 -7.34 -5.80 12.50
N ASP A 104 -7.27 -5.08 13.63
CA ASP A 104 -8.14 -5.31 14.78
C ASP A 104 -9.61 -5.01 14.45
N ARG A 105 -9.87 -3.91 13.75
CA ARG A 105 -11.23 -3.50 13.38
C ARG A 105 -11.93 -4.52 12.49
N PHE A 106 -11.20 -5.11 11.53
CA PHE A 106 -11.81 -5.95 10.49
C PHE A 106 -11.56 -7.45 10.67
N LYS A 107 -10.96 -7.89 11.76
CA LYS A 107 -10.59 -9.30 12.00
C LYS A 107 -11.77 -10.30 11.97
N ASN A 108 -12.98 -9.81 12.23
CA ASN A 108 -14.18 -10.64 12.24
C ASN A 108 -14.96 -10.66 10.91
N HIS A 109 -14.51 -9.88 9.91
CA HIS A 109 -15.10 -9.91 8.58
C HIS A 109 -14.72 -11.20 7.85
N SER A 110 -15.58 -11.60 6.89
CA SER A 110 -15.37 -12.83 6.13
C SER A 110 -14.07 -12.81 5.31
N GLU A 111 -13.68 -13.96 4.82
CA GLU A 111 -12.53 -14.15 3.93
C GLU A 111 -12.66 -13.44 2.58
N ASN A 112 -13.88 -13.00 2.20
CA ASN A 112 -14.11 -12.19 1.02
C ASN A 112 -13.63 -10.72 1.18
N LEU A 113 -13.22 -10.32 2.38
CA LEU A 113 -12.45 -9.10 2.57
C LEU A 113 -10.96 -9.44 2.51
N LEU A 114 -10.27 -8.90 1.53
CA LEU A 114 -8.82 -8.98 1.36
C LEU A 114 -8.18 -7.70 1.85
N PHE A 115 -6.93 -7.77 2.28
CA PHE A 115 -6.12 -6.60 2.60
C PHE A 115 -5.02 -6.43 1.57
N GLU A 116 -4.80 -5.20 1.11
CA GLU A 116 -3.66 -4.81 0.31
C GLU A 116 -2.77 -3.87 1.12
N VAL A 117 -1.54 -4.31 1.36
CA VAL A 117 -0.63 -3.65 2.32
C VAL A 117 -0.37 -2.21 1.92
N ILE A 118 -0.11 -1.96 0.65
CA ILE A 118 0.13 -0.62 0.12
C ILE A 118 -0.06 -0.59 -1.39
N ASN A 119 -0.81 0.41 -1.85
CA ASN A 119 -0.94 0.71 -3.28
C ASN A 119 0.28 1.48 -3.78
N GLU A 120 0.80 1.14 -4.96
CA GLU A 120 1.79 1.89 -5.74
C GLU A 120 2.84 2.64 -4.90
N PRO A 121 3.74 1.92 -4.22
CA PRO A 121 4.82 2.57 -3.49
C PRO A 121 5.82 3.19 -4.47
N TYR A 122 5.95 4.52 -4.46
CA TYR A 122 6.93 5.21 -5.32
C TYR A 122 8.17 5.66 -4.60
N PHE A 123 8.50 5.06 -3.54
CA PHE A 123 9.65 5.46 -2.76
C PHE A 123 10.89 4.63 -3.07
N HIS A 124 12.02 5.26 -2.94
CA HIS A 124 13.29 4.58 -3.02
C HIS A 124 13.55 3.78 -1.74
N MET A 125 12.95 2.62 -1.67
CA MET A 125 13.33 1.59 -0.71
C MET A 125 14.15 0.52 -1.40
N SER A 126 15.11 -0.02 -0.70
CA SER A 126 15.74 -1.25 -1.16
C SER A 126 14.73 -2.40 -1.18
N LYS A 127 15.00 -3.44 -1.96
CA LYS A 127 14.24 -4.69 -1.92
C LYS A 127 14.06 -5.18 -0.48
N THR A 128 15.14 -5.21 0.29
CA THR A 128 15.12 -5.67 1.68
C THR A 128 14.22 -4.81 2.58
N ASP A 129 14.24 -3.50 2.42
CA ASP A 129 13.38 -2.60 3.22
C ASP A 129 11.90 -2.79 2.86
N MET A 130 11.59 -2.98 1.57
CA MET A 130 10.22 -3.23 1.12
C MET A 130 9.73 -4.59 1.59
N ASP A 131 10.56 -5.62 1.51
CA ASP A 131 10.27 -6.94 2.04
C ASP A 131 10.04 -6.91 3.56
N THR A 132 10.84 -6.11 4.28
CA THR A 132 10.66 -5.89 5.73
C THR A 132 9.32 -5.21 6.02
N LEU A 133 8.95 -4.18 5.26
CA LEU A 133 7.67 -3.51 5.43
C LEU A 133 6.49 -4.47 5.21
N ASN A 134 6.54 -5.26 4.14
CA ASN A 134 5.51 -6.25 3.84
C ASN A 134 5.39 -7.30 4.95
N THR A 135 6.51 -7.84 5.41
CA THR A 135 6.53 -8.90 6.44
C THR A 135 6.11 -8.39 7.81
N ASP A 136 6.48 -7.19 8.18
CA ASP A 136 6.05 -6.55 9.42
C ASP A 136 4.52 -6.37 9.45
N ILE A 137 3.95 -5.88 8.37
CA ILE A 137 2.50 -5.69 8.28
C ILE A 137 1.77 -7.04 8.23
N LEU A 138 2.28 -7.99 7.48
CA LEU A 138 1.74 -9.36 7.47
C LEU A 138 1.71 -9.95 8.89
N ALA A 139 2.79 -9.81 9.65
CA ALA A 139 2.86 -10.28 11.03
C ALA A 139 1.81 -9.62 11.93
N ILE A 140 1.58 -8.32 11.79
CA ILE A 140 0.54 -7.58 12.51
C ILE A 140 -0.86 -8.14 12.14
N ILE A 141 -1.13 -8.32 10.85
CA ILE A 141 -2.40 -8.85 10.38
C ILE A 141 -2.62 -10.26 10.97
N ARG A 142 -1.65 -11.17 10.85
CA ARG A 142 -1.76 -12.54 11.37
C ARG A 142 -1.92 -12.59 12.89
N ALA A 143 -1.19 -11.75 13.62
CA ALA A 143 -1.27 -11.68 15.08
C ALA A 143 -2.62 -11.19 15.60
N SER A 144 -3.40 -10.45 14.82
CA SER A 144 -4.74 -10.01 15.22
C SER A 144 -5.77 -11.16 15.27
N GLY A 145 -5.44 -12.32 14.70
CA GLY A 145 -6.19 -13.58 14.83
C GLY A 145 -7.53 -13.59 14.09
N VAL A 146 -8.41 -14.50 14.50
CA VAL A 146 -9.73 -14.75 13.89
C VAL A 146 -9.58 -14.96 12.38
N SER A 147 -10.38 -14.28 11.53
CA SER A 147 -10.29 -14.43 10.07
C SER A 147 -8.97 -13.92 9.49
N ASN A 148 -8.26 -13.05 10.19
CA ASN A 148 -6.98 -12.51 9.71
C ASN A 148 -5.85 -13.54 9.73
N GLY A 149 -5.99 -14.63 10.46
CA GLY A 149 -5.02 -15.74 10.45
C GLY A 149 -4.87 -16.40 9.08
N THR A 150 -5.94 -16.40 8.29
CA THR A 150 -6.00 -17.02 6.95
C THR A 150 -6.55 -16.07 5.87
N ARG A 151 -6.64 -14.78 6.17
CA ARG A 151 -7.08 -13.76 5.20
C ARG A 151 -6.06 -13.63 4.08
N ASN A 152 -6.53 -13.56 2.84
CA ASN A 152 -5.67 -13.20 1.72
C ASN A 152 -5.12 -11.78 1.89
N VAL A 153 -3.81 -11.65 1.83
CA VAL A 153 -3.08 -10.39 1.93
C VAL A 153 -2.32 -10.16 0.64
N ILE A 154 -2.55 -9.01 0.05
CA ILE A 154 -1.94 -8.60 -1.21
C ILE A 154 -0.71 -7.75 -0.88
N ILE A 155 0.42 -8.10 -1.46
CA ILE A 155 1.69 -7.40 -1.31
C ILE A 155 2.26 -7.04 -2.67
N THR A 156 3.09 -6.02 -2.71
CA THR A 156 3.83 -5.59 -3.89
C THR A 156 5.28 -5.31 -3.55
N GLY A 157 6.16 -5.38 -4.51
CA GLY A 157 7.50 -4.82 -4.39
C GLY A 157 7.48 -3.30 -4.53
N GLY A 158 8.64 -2.69 -4.63
CA GLY A 158 8.80 -1.26 -4.93
C GLY A 158 8.34 -0.92 -6.36
N THR A 159 8.99 0.08 -6.98
CA THR A 159 8.79 0.43 -8.41
C THR A 159 7.36 0.83 -8.79
N SER A 160 6.65 1.52 -7.86
CA SER A 160 5.26 1.98 -8.06
C SER A 160 4.30 0.86 -8.46
N ALA A 161 4.53 -0.35 -7.95
CA ALA A 161 3.77 -1.56 -8.28
C ALA A 161 3.74 -1.87 -9.79
N SER A 162 4.77 -1.48 -10.56
CA SER A 162 4.89 -1.87 -11.98
C SER A 162 5.00 -3.39 -12.14
N HIS A 163 4.99 -3.88 -13.39
CA HIS A 163 5.15 -5.32 -13.66
C HIS A 163 6.45 -5.92 -13.08
N GLU A 164 7.45 -5.09 -12.78
CA GLU A 164 8.70 -5.52 -12.13
C GLU A 164 8.55 -5.69 -10.61
N ALA A 165 7.48 -5.16 -10.02
CA ALA A 165 7.30 -5.18 -8.58
C ALA A 165 7.27 -6.59 -7.96
N PRO A 166 6.56 -7.59 -8.51
CA PRO A 166 6.63 -8.96 -8.01
C PRO A 166 8.06 -9.49 -7.99
N LEU A 167 8.84 -9.20 -9.02
CA LEU A 167 10.24 -9.66 -9.16
C LEU A 167 11.15 -9.09 -8.06
N GLN A 168 10.72 -8.04 -7.37
CA GLN A 168 11.43 -7.43 -6.25
C GLN A 168 11.06 -8.06 -4.90
N ILE A 169 10.08 -8.94 -4.83
CA ILE A 169 9.73 -9.64 -3.59
C ILE A 169 10.66 -10.84 -3.43
N GLU A 170 11.16 -11.08 -2.21
CA GLU A 170 11.95 -12.29 -1.94
C GLU A 170 11.04 -13.52 -2.02
N PRO A 171 11.33 -14.52 -2.87
CA PRO A 171 10.46 -15.68 -3.07
C PRO A 171 10.14 -16.46 -1.77
N SER A 172 11.04 -16.44 -0.79
CA SER A 172 10.81 -17.03 0.51
C SER A 172 9.65 -16.38 1.28
N ILE A 173 9.33 -15.13 1.02
CA ILE A 173 8.20 -14.44 1.64
C ILE A 173 6.90 -15.03 1.11
N ILE A 174 6.74 -15.11 -0.21
CA ILE A 174 5.55 -15.70 -0.82
C ILE A 174 5.37 -17.17 -0.41
N SER A 175 6.44 -17.92 -0.35
CA SER A 175 6.36 -19.35 0.05
C SER A 175 6.13 -19.56 1.54
N SER A 176 6.31 -18.53 2.37
CA SER A 176 6.13 -18.63 3.82
C SER A 176 4.68 -18.59 4.28
N ASP A 177 3.77 -18.09 3.44
CA ASP A 177 2.36 -17.92 3.80
C ASP A 177 1.45 -18.19 2.58
N SER A 178 0.62 -19.23 2.69
CA SER A 178 -0.27 -19.68 1.61
C SER A 178 -1.40 -18.69 1.24
N TYR A 179 -1.57 -17.63 2.01
CA TYR A 179 -2.60 -16.61 1.83
C TYR A 179 -2.01 -15.29 1.34
N LEU A 180 -0.82 -15.31 0.73
CA LEU A 180 -0.24 -14.15 0.08
C LEU A 180 -0.56 -14.13 -1.40
N ILE A 181 -0.79 -12.93 -1.91
CA ILE A 181 -1.00 -12.61 -3.33
C ILE A 181 -0.01 -11.51 -3.69
N ALA A 182 0.84 -11.76 -4.68
CA ALA A 182 1.66 -10.70 -5.26
C ALA A 182 0.84 -9.93 -6.31
N THR A 183 0.94 -8.61 -6.29
CA THR A 183 0.23 -7.74 -7.21
C THR A 183 1.16 -6.84 -8.01
N PHE A 184 0.70 -6.42 -9.17
CA PHE A 184 1.32 -5.36 -9.95
C PHE A 184 0.28 -4.60 -10.77
N HIS A 185 0.63 -3.37 -11.17
CA HIS A 185 -0.17 -2.53 -12.04
C HIS A 185 0.50 -2.41 -13.41
N TYR A 186 -0.28 -2.41 -14.46
CA TYR A 186 0.23 -2.31 -15.81
C TYR A 186 -0.47 -1.22 -16.59
N TYR A 187 0.25 -0.13 -16.86
CA TYR A 187 -0.26 1.04 -17.56
C TYR A 187 0.42 1.28 -18.93
N GLN A 188 1.24 0.33 -19.40
CA GLN A 188 1.96 0.53 -20.65
C GLN A 188 1.12 0.16 -21.88
N PRO A 189 1.18 0.94 -22.96
CA PRO A 189 1.94 2.21 -23.04
C PRO A 189 1.22 3.32 -22.28
N PHE A 190 1.97 4.06 -21.47
CA PHE A 190 1.41 5.07 -20.56
C PHE A 190 0.65 6.17 -21.30
N ASN A 191 1.11 6.56 -22.53
CA ASN A 191 0.42 7.54 -23.34
C ASN A 191 -1.00 7.13 -23.74
N PHE A 192 -1.24 5.83 -23.88
CA PHE A 192 -2.59 5.31 -24.18
C PHE A 192 -3.48 5.26 -22.94
N THR A 193 -2.92 4.86 -21.79
CA THR A 193 -3.69 4.66 -20.56
C THR A 193 -3.90 5.92 -19.74
N SER A 194 -3.01 6.91 -19.87
CA SER A 194 -3.08 8.20 -19.21
C SER A 194 -3.80 9.20 -20.08
N SER A 195 -5.13 9.19 -20.07
CA SER A 195 -5.92 10.22 -20.75
C SER A 195 -5.78 11.54 -20.00
N SER A 196 -5.21 12.54 -20.63
CA SER A 196 -5.29 13.92 -20.23
C SER A 196 -5.62 14.74 -21.48
N ALA A 197 -6.15 15.93 -21.32
CA ALA A 197 -6.52 16.83 -22.43
C ALA A 197 -5.30 17.38 -23.17
N ASP A 198 -4.22 16.64 -23.26
CA ASP A 198 -3.01 16.97 -23.99
C ASP A 198 -2.82 16.06 -25.23
N SER A 199 -1.69 16.19 -25.88
CA SER A 199 -1.40 15.47 -27.13
C SER A 199 -1.37 13.95 -27.05
N ARG A 200 -1.50 13.37 -25.85
CA ARG A 200 -1.53 11.92 -25.63
C ARG A 200 -2.90 11.29 -25.94
N ASP A 201 -3.95 12.08 -26.01
CA ASP A 201 -5.32 11.61 -26.23
C ASP A 201 -5.56 10.97 -27.60
N ASN A 202 -4.58 11.05 -28.49
CA ASN A 202 -4.65 10.49 -29.85
C ASN A 202 -3.83 9.20 -30.03
N GLU A 203 -3.27 8.68 -28.95
CA GLU A 203 -2.50 7.44 -29.01
C GLU A 203 -3.46 6.24 -29.13
N SER A 204 -3.11 5.32 -30.00
CA SER A 204 -3.78 4.03 -30.13
C SER A 204 -2.88 2.91 -29.64
N TRP A 205 -3.49 1.83 -29.18
CA TRP A 205 -2.79 0.63 -28.75
C TRP A 205 -3.20 -0.57 -29.61
N GLY A 206 -2.31 -1.54 -29.74
CA GLY A 206 -2.64 -2.84 -30.34
C GLY A 206 -1.78 -3.20 -31.55
N THR A 207 -0.69 -2.49 -31.77
CA THR A 207 0.35 -2.92 -32.72
C THR A 207 0.93 -4.28 -32.32
N VAL A 208 1.55 -4.98 -33.26
CA VAL A 208 2.22 -6.26 -32.98
C VAL A 208 3.28 -6.09 -31.89
N GLN A 209 4.09 -5.03 -32.01
CA GLN A 209 5.16 -4.76 -31.06
C GLN A 209 4.65 -4.50 -29.64
N GLU A 210 3.53 -3.79 -29.49
CA GLU A 210 2.94 -3.52 -28.17
C GLU A 210 2.37 -4.79 -27.54
N LYS A 211 1.75 -5.66 -28.33
CA LYS A 211 1.26 -6.96 -27.86
C LYS A 211 2.39 -7.91 -27.49
N ASP A 212 3.45 -7.94 -28.28
CA ASP A 212 4.64 -8.75 -27.98
C ASP A 212 5.31 -8.27 -26.70
N LEU A 213 5.39 -6.94 -26.49
CA LEU A 213 5.94 -6.36 -25.26
C LEU A 213 5.08 -6.71 -24.03
N LEU A 214 3.74 -6.62 -24.16
CA LEU A 214 2.81 -7.03 -23.12
C LEU A 214 3.05 -8.49 -22.73
N THR A 215 3.07 -9.39 -23.75
CA THR A 215 3.31 -10.82 -23.54
C THR A 215 4.64 -11.05 -22.81
N THR A 216 5.71 -10.45 -23.28
CA THR A 216 7.04 -10.59 -22.68
C THR A 216 7.03 -10.22 -21.19
N ARG A 217 6.42 -9.09 -20.84
CA ARG A 217 6.38 -8.61 -19.46
C ARG A 217 5.51 -9.48 -18.55
N PHE A 218 4.41 -9.99 -19.07
CA PHE A 218 3.57 -10.92 -18.31
C PHE A 218 4.25 -12.28 -18.15
N ASP A 219 5.00 -12.74 -19.15
CA ASP A 219 5.80 -13.96 -19.05
C ASP A 219 6.91 -13.84 -17.99
N GLU A 220 7.53 -12.66 -17.86
CA GLU A 220 8.49 -12.39 -16.79
C GLU A 220 7.86 -12.57 -15.41
N VAL A 221 6.66 -12.03 -15.19
CA VAL A 221 5.93 -12.20 -13.93
C VAL A 221 5.46 -13.64 -13.74
N PHE A 222 5.01 -14.29 -14.80
CA PHE A 222 4.54 -15.68 -14.73
C PHE A 222 5.65 -16.69 -14.40
N THR A 223 6.89 -16.40 -14.79
CA THR A 223 8.04 -17.26 -14.53
C THR A 223 8.71 -17.01 -13.17
N TRP A 224 8.36 -15.90 -12.51
CA TRP A 224 8.82 -15.59 -11.15
C TRP A 224 8.09 -16.45 -10.12
#